data_518ae4bcb636a5696b6fc5d5e5ce6822
#
_entry.id   518ae4bcb636a5696b6fc5d5e5ce6822
#
_cell.length_a   1.000
_cell.length_b   1.000
_cell.length_c   1.000
_cell.angle_alpha   90.00
_cell.angle_beta   90.00
_cell.angle_gamma   90.00
#
_symmetry.space_group_name_H-M   'P 1'
#
loop_
_entity.id
_entity.type
_entity.pdbx_description
1 polymer ?
#
loop_
_entity_poly.entity_id
_entity_poly.type
_entity_poly.pdbx_seq_one_letter_code
_entity_poly.pdbx_strand_id
1 'polypeptide(L)'
;HERLVGSEMCIRDRIKALDDEKCTRYTFDAPLIFVMCVDRSKAWTRKYDGISSAEVDSSIAMTQMMLQAQELGLGTTWVMALNPDIAKKVLNIPENLDVISFMPTGYPADDAEINPLHYKHIDIDEMVKFNKF
;
A
#
# COMPACT_ATOMS: atom_id res chain seq x y z
N HIS A 1 -21.59 10.25 16.00
CA HIS A 1 -21.86 9.60 14.71
C HIS A 1 -21.72 10.63 13.60
N GLU A 2 -20.50 10.92 13.19
CA GLU A 2 -20.29 11.56 11.91
C GLU A 2 -20.59 10.50 10.83
N ARG A 3 -21.69 10.68 10.12
CA ARG A 3 -21.93 9.99 8.87
C ARG A 3 -20.79 10.37 7.93
N LEU A 4 -19.96 9.41 7.57
CA LEU A 4 -19.23 9.49 6.33
C LEU A 4 -20.29 9.56 5.21
N VAL A 5 -20.56 10.78 4.75
CA VAL A 5 -21.46 11.05 3.62
C VAL A 5 -20.70 10.72 2.35
N GLY A 6 -20.59 9.46 2.10
CA GLY A 6 -20.31 8.89 0.80
C GLY A 6 -21.13 7.62 0.77
N SER A 7 -22.04 7.49 -0.17
CA SER A 7 -22.86 6.29 -0.30
C SER A 7 -21.92 5.07 -0.31
N GLU A 8 -22.30 3.98 0.37
CA GLU A 8 -21.56 2.70 0.33
C GLU A 8 -21.31 2.23 -1.10
N MET A 9 -22.15 2.62 -2.04
CA MET A 9 -21.96 2.47 -3.48
C MET A 9 -20.66 3.07 -3.99
N CYS A 10 -20.15 4.16 -3.40
CA CYS A 10 -18.93 4.82 -3.86
C CYS A 10 -17.66 4.01 -3.62
N ILE A 11 -17.57 3.13 -2.61
CA ILE A 11 -16.32 2.40 -2.30
C ILE A 11 -16.13 1.24 -3.28
N ARG A 12 -17.13 0.39 -3.46
CA ARG A 12 -17.11 -0.70 -4.46
C ARG A 12 -16.95 -0.18 -5.88
N ASP A 13 -17.68 0.89 -6.21
CA ASP A 13 -17.57 1.51 -7.53
C ASP A 13 -16.19 2.10 -7.79
N ARG A 14 -15.53 2.65 -6.77
CA ARG A 14 -14.15 3.16 -6.89
C ARG A 14 -13.14 2.04 -7.07
N ILE A 15 -13.26 0.93 -6.33
CA ILE A 15 -12.39 -0.24 -6.50
C ILE A 15 -12.58 -0.78 -7.92
N LYS A 16 -13.82 -0.95 -8.37
CA LYS A 16 -14.12 -1.39 -9.73
C LYS A 16 -13.58 -0.41 -10.78
N ALA A 17 -13.69 0.89 -10.56
CA ALA A 17 -13.15 1.89 -11.47
C ALA A 17 -11.61 1.83 -11.56
N LEU A 18 -10.90 1.48 -10.49
CA LEU A 18 -9.45 1.23 -10.55
C LEU A 18 -9.12 0.04 -11.45
N ASP A 19 -9.92 -1.02 -11.39
CA ASP A 19 -9.76 -2.19 -12.24
C ASP A 19 -10.13 -1.90 -13.70
N ASP A 20 -11.25 -1.23 -13.95
CA ASP A 20 -11.73 -0.86 -15.28
C ASP A 20 -10.72 0.05 -16.02
N GLU A 21 -10.13 1.01 -15.32
CA GLU A 21 -9.07 1.92 -15.84
C GLU A 21 -7.68 1.28 -15.86
N LYS A 22 -7.55 0.02 -15.44
CA LYS A 22 -6.27 -0.72 -15.36
C LYS A 22 -5.20 0.01 -14.56
N CYS A 23 -5.59 0.55 -13.42
CA CYS A 23 -4.67 1.22 -12.49
C CYS A 23 -3.54 0.28 -12.03
N THR A 24 -3.84 -1.01 -11.92
CA THR A 24 -2.86 -2.07 -11.64
C THR A 24 -3.04 -3.22 -12.62
N ARG A 25 -2.08 -4.16 -12.64
CA ARG A 25 -2.24 -5.44 -13.35
C ARG A 25 -3.04 -6.48 -12.54
N TYR A 26 -3.41 -6.14 -11.33
CA TYR A 26 -4.16 -7.01 -10.41
C TYR A 26 -5.60 -6.54 -10.35
N THR A 27 -6.53 -7.47 -10.22
CA THR A 27 -7.92 -7.21 -9.88
C THR A 27 -8.10 -7.43 -8.39
N PHE A 28 -8.74 -6.50 -7.70
CA PHE A 28 -8.91 -6.59 -6.26
C PHE A 28 -10.33 -7.01 -5.92
N ASP A 29 -10.48 -8.23 -5.40
CA ASP A 29 -11.72 -8.69 -4.77
C ASP A 29 -11.68 -8.50 -3.24
N ALA A 30 -10.97 -7.48 -2.80
CA ALA A 30 -10.85 -7.13 -1.39
C ALA A 30 -11.96 -6.12 -1.01
N PRO A 31 -12.59 -6.30 0.15
CA PRO A 31 -13.65 -5.38 0.60
C PRO A 31 -13.14 -3.99 0.97
N LEU A 32 -11.84 -3.85 1.20
CA LEU A 32 -11.18 -2.61 1.59
C LEU A 32 -9.81 -2.48 0.92
N ILE A 33 -9.50 -1.28 0.45
CA ILE A 33 -8.15 -0.93 -0.03
C ILE A 33 -7.70 0.33 0.70
N PHE A 34 -6.62 0.23 1.46
CA PHE A 34 -5.93 1.43 1.95
C PHE A 34 -5.03 1.97 0.85
N VAL A 35 -5.07 3.30 0.70
CA VAL A 35 -4.24 4.02 -0.27
C VAL A 35 -3.23 4.85 0.51
N MET A 36 -1.96 4.50 0.39
CA MET A 36 -0.90 5.25 1.04
C MET A 36 -0.50 6.44 0.17
N CYS A 37 -0.68 7.63 0.72
CA CYS A 37 -0.31 8.88 0.09
C CYS A 37 0.68 9.66 0.95
N VAL A 38 1.54 10.44 0.32
CA VAL A 38 2.52 11.31 0.99
C VAL A 38 2.44 12.73 0.46
N ASP A 39 2.60 13.70 1.35
CA ASP A 39 2.85 15.11 1.01
C ASP A 39 4.36 15.36 1.11
N ARG A 40 5.05 15.37 -0.04
CA ARG A 40 6.52 15.56 -0.08
C ARG A 40 6.96 16.89 0.49
N SER A 41 6.10 17.91 0.44
CA SER A 41 6.44 19.24 0.97
C SER A 41 6.58 19.24 2.50
N LYS A 42 6.00 18.23 3.17
CA LYS A 42 6.06 18.07 4.63
C LYS A 42 7.03 16.99 5.10
N ALA A 43 7.55 16.19 4.15
CA ALA A 43 8.51 15.15 4.48
C ALA A 43 9.88 15.75 4.85
N TRP A 44 10.57 15.11 5.79
CA TRP A 44 11.94 15.46 6.07
C TRP A 44 12.84 15.18 4.87
N THR A 45 13.77 16.08 4.62
CA THR A 45 14.75 15.93 3.55
C THR A 45 16.16 16.00 4.11
N ARG A 46 16.97 15.02 3.77
CA ARG A 46 18.36 14.93 4.20
C ARG A 46 19.19 16.04 3.54
N LYS A 47 19.84 16.86 4.36
CA LYS A 47 20.56 18.06 3.88
C LYS A 47 21.77 17.77 2.99
N TYR A 48 22.35 16.58 3.09
CA TYR A 48 23.60 16.25 2.40
C TYR A 48 23.40 15.84 0.93
N ASP A 49 22.30 15.23 0.59
CA ASP A 49 22.04 14.66 -0.73
C ASP A 49 20.60 14.86 -1.24
N GLY A 50 19.77 15.55 -0.47
CA GLY A 50 18.40 15.86 -0.87
C GLY A 50 17.42 14.68 -0.84
N ILE A 51 17.81 13.51 -0.28
CA ILE A 51 16.90 12.37 -0.20
C ILE A 51 15.77 12.67 0.78
N SER A 52 14.54 12.53 0.30
CA SER A 52 13.32 12.68 1.10
C SER A 52 13.02 11.40 1.90
N SER A 53 12.47 11.56 3.10
CA SER A 53 11.99 10.43 3.92
C SER A 53 10.58 9.97 3.52
N ALA A 54 9.92 10.61 2.56
CA ALA A 54 8.51 10.36 2.26
C ALA A 54 8.18 8.87 2.03
N GLU A 55 8.96 8.19 1.18
CA GLU A 55 8.77 6.76 0.93
C GLU A 55 9.12 5.89 2.14
N VAL A 56 10.14 6.28 2.89
CA VAL A 56 10.55 5.57 4.11
C VAL A 56 9.48 5.66 5.18
N ASP A 57 9.00 6.87 5.47
CA ASP A 57 7.97 7.12 6.47
C ASP A 57 6.66 6.40 6.12
N SER A 58 6.25 6.45 4.84
CA SER A 58 5.06 5.75 4.37
C SER A 58 5.20 4.23 4.45
N SER A 59 6.40 3.70 4.17
CA SER A 59 6.69 2.27 4.27
C SER A 59 6.65 1.78 5.72
N ILE A 60 7.19 2.56 6.65
CA ILE A 60 7.12 2.25 8.08
C ILE A 60 5.65 2.23 8.54
N ALA A 61 4.87 3.25 8.19
CA ALA A 61 3.46 3.33 8.56
C ALA A 61 2.66 2.15 7.98
N MET A 62 2.85 1.83 6.69
CA MET A 62 2.17 0.72 6.04
C MET A 62 2.54 -0.62 6.68
N THR A 63 3.81 -0.83 7.03
CA THR A 63 4.26 -2.06 7.72
C THR A 63 3.56 -2.21 9.06
N GLN A 64 3.43 -1.14 9.86
CA GLN A 64 2.70 -1.17 11.13
C GLN A 64 1.22 -1.54 10.90
N MET A 65 0.59 -0.99 9.87
CA MET A 65 -0.80 -1.34 9.52
C MET A 65 -0.94 -2.81 9.12
N MET A 66 0.02 -3.37 8.36
CA MET A 66 0.03 -4.80 7.99
C MET A 66 0.15 -5.70 9.22
N LEU A 67 1.03 -5.35 10.17
CA LEU A 67 1.19 -6.10 11.41
C LEU A 67 -0.09 -6.05 12.26
N GLN A 68 -0.73 -4.88 12.37
CA GLN A 68 -1.99 -4.73 13.07
C GLN A 68 -3.13 -5.49 12.38
N ALA A 69 -3.19 -5.48 11.06
CA ALA A 69 -4.16 -6.26 10.31
C ALA A 69 -4.01 -7.77 10.57
N GLN A 70 -2.77 -8.27 10.59
CA GLN A 70 -2.47 -9.67 10.92
C GLN A 70 -2.94 -10.04 12.33
N GLU A 71 -2.74 -9.17 13.30
CA GLU A 71 -3.22 -9.37 14.69
C GLU A 71 -4.76 -9.46 14.75
N LEU A 72 -5.44 -8.76 13.85
CA LEU A 72 -6.90 -8.78 13.72
C LEU A 72 -7.42 -9.95 12.84
N GLY A 73 -6.55 -10.85 12.39
CA GLY A 73 -6.91 -11.97 11.52
C GLY A 73 -7.21 -11.58 10.07
N LEU A 74 -6.75 -10.40 9.63
CA LEU A 74 -6.93 -9.90 8.28
C LEU A 74 -5.70 -10.21 7.42
N GLY A 75 -5.93 -10.61 6.17
CA GLY A 75 -4.90 -10.69 5.14
C GLY A 75 -4.69 -9.34 4.46
N THR A 76 -3.44 -9.06 4.12
CA THR A 76 -3.06 -7.84 3.40
C THR A 76 -2.03 -8.13 2.33
N THR A 77 -1.96 -7.26 1.32
CA THR A 77 -0.92 -7.31 0.30
C THR A 77 -0.42 -5.90 0.01
N TRP A 78 0.89 -5.73 -0.04
CA TRP A 78 1.51 -4.47 -0.47
C TRP A 78 1.59 -4.41 -1.99
N VAL A 79 0.95 -3.43 -2.62
CA VAL A 79 0.93 -3.25 -4.07
C VAL A 79 1.52 -1.89 -4.44
N MET A 80 2.72 -1.89 -5.02
CA MET A 80 3.35 -0.71 -5.62
C MET A 80 3.26 -0.68 -7.15
N ALA A 81 2.93 -1.81 -7.78
CA ALA A 81 2.76 -1.90 -9.23
C ALA A 81 1.41 -1.30 -9.64
N LEU A 82 1.30 0.02 -9.54
CA LEU A 82 0.12 0.81 -9.85
C LEU A 82 0.48 2.04 -10.70
N ASN A 83 -0.52 2.57 -11.41
CA ASN A 83 -0.41 3.86 -12.08
C ASN A 83 -0.93 4.97 -11.15
N PRO A 84 -0.05 5.85 -10.62
CA PRO A 84 -0.45 6.87 -9.65
C PRO A 84 -1.39 7.93 -10.24
N ASP A 85 -1.27 8.25 -11.53
CA ASP A 85 -2.13 9.26 -12.20
C ASP A 85 -3.55 8.75 -12.32
N ILE A 86 -3.73 7.47 -12.69
CA ILE A 86 -5.03 6.82 -12.72
C ILE A 86 -5.63 6.76 -11.31
N ALA A 87 -4.82 6.37 -10.31
CA ALA A 87 -5.27 6.34 -8.92
C ALA A 87 -5.76 7.72 -8.44
N LYS A 88 -4.98 8.78 -8.70
CA LYS A 88 -5.36 10.15 -8.36
C LYS A 88 -6.69 10.55 -9.00
N LYS A 89 -6.83 10.29 -10.31
CA LYS A 89 -8.05 10.62 -11.08
C LYS A 89 -9.28 9.88 -10.53
N VAL A 90 -9.19 8.56 -10.39
CA VAL A 90 -10.33 7.71 -9.97
C VAL A 90 -10.75 7.98 -8.53
N LEU A 91 -9.77 8.19 -7.64
CA LEU A 91 -10.02 8.37 -6.21
C LEU A 91 -10.19 9.85 -5.79
N ASN A 92 -10.06 10.79 -6.73
CA ASN A 92 -10.06 12.23 -6.46
C ASN A 92 -9.01 12.64 -5.42
N ILE A 93 -7.79 12.09 -5.53
CA ILE A 93 -6.69 12.41 -4.63
C ILE A 93 -6.14 13.78 -5.01
N PRO A 94 -5.92 14.70 -4.04
CA PRO A 94 -5.36 16.01 -4.28
C PRO A 94 -3.99 15.94 -4.98
N GLU A 95 -3.71 16.90 -5.87
CA GLU A 95 -2.49 16.93 -6.67
C GLU A 95 -1.20 17.02 -5.85
N ASN A 96 -1.26 17.63 -4.66
CA ASN A 96 -0.12 17.74 -3.75
C ASN A 96 0.22 16.45 -3.01
N LEU A 97 -0.58 15.39 -3.19
CA LEU A 97 -0.32 14.08 -2.61
C LEU A 97 0.17 13.10 -3.67
N ASP A 98 1.25 12.40 -3.38
CA ASP A 98 1.74 11.32 -4.22
C ASP A 98 1.22 9.98 -3.70
N VAL A 99 0.70 9.16 -4.61
CA VAL A 99 0.26 7.79 -4.29
C VAL A 99 1.48 6.87 -4.30
N ILE A 100 1.75 6.23 -3.17
CA ILE A 100 2.90 5.34 -3.01
C ILE A 100 2.51 3.87 -3.22
N SER A 101 1.44 3.43 -2.58
CA SER A 101 1.04 2.02 -2.63
C SER A 101 -0.43 1.84 -2.28
N PHE A 102 -0.97 0.68 -2.68
CA PHE A 102 -2.24 0.16 -2.20
C PHE A 102 -2.00 -0.99 -1.21
N MET A 103 -2.93 -1.14 -0.28
CA MET A 103 -2.99 -2.29 0.62
C MET A 103 -4.42 -2.85 0.62
N PRO A 104 -4.73 -3.74 -0.35
CA PRO A 104 -5.94 -4.55 -0.29
C PRO A 104 -5.96 -5.34 1.01
N THR A 105 -7.10 -5.32 1.68
CA THR A 105 -7.28 -5.88 3.02
C THR A 105 -8.61 -6.62 3.10
N GLY A 106 -8.60 -7.82 3.65
CA GLY A 106 -9.80 -8.63 3.83
C GLY A 106 -9.53 -9.88 4.64
N TYR A 107 -10.57 -10.64 4.94
CA TYR A 107 -10.39 -11.95 5.55
C TYR A 107 -9.83 -12.93 4.51
N PRO A 108 -8.80 -13.72 4.87
CA PRO A 108 -8.31 -14.77 4.00
C PRO A 108 -9.43 -15.77 3.67
N ALA A 109 -9.48 -16.26 2.44
CA ALA A 109 -10.39 -17.36 2.08
C ALA A 109 -9.96 -18.64 2.81
N ASP A 110 -10.94 -19.53 3.08
CA ASP A 110 -10.68 -20.79 3.80
C ASP A 110 -9.68 -21.71 3.07
N ASP A 111 -9.58 -21.57 1.74
CA ASP A 111 -8.68 -22.30 0.86
C ASP A 111 -7.45 -21.49 0.43
N ALA A 112 -7.16 -20.36 1.10
CA ALA A 112 -6.03 -19.51 0.77
C ALA A 112 -4.70 -20.23 1.02
N GLU A 113 -3.90 -20.37 -0.04
CA GLU A 113 -2.56 -20.92 0.04
C GLU A 113 -1.51 -19.80 0.13
N ILE A 114 -0.47 -20.06 0.93
CA ILE A 114 0.66 -19.12 1.03
C ILE A 114 1.49 -19.19 -0.26
N ASN A 115 1.68 -18.04 -0.90
CA ASN A 115 2.50 -17.98 -2.11
C ASN A 115 3.92 -18.50 -1.82
N PRO A 116 4.45 -19.44 -2.62
CA PRO A 116 5.80 -20.00 -2.42
C PRO A 116 6.93 -18.95 -2.38
N LEU A 117 6.72 -17.77 -3.00
CA LEU A 117 7.67 -16.66 -2.92
C LEU A 117 7.83 -16.11 -1.51
N HIS A 118 6.84 -16.33 -0.63
CA HIS A 118 6.92 -15.94 0.78
C HIS A 118 8.08 -16.62 1.52
N TYR A 119 8.49 -17.80 1.07
CA TYR A 119 9.58 -18.58 1.66
C TYR A 119 10.93 -18.39 0.96
N LYS A 120 10.97 -17.58 -0.11
CA LYS A 120 12.22 -17.26 -0.80
C LYS A 120 12.89 -16.05 -0.15
N HIS A 121 13.90 -16.32 0.63
CA HIS A 121 14.72 -15.30 1.29
C HIS A 121 16.13 -15.32 0.74
N ILE A 122 16.78 -14.15 0.76
CA ILE A 122 18.24 -14.06 0.61
C ILE A 122 18.85 -14.63 1.88
N ASP A 123 19.95 -15.39 1.75
CA ASP A 123 20.64 -15.93 2.91
C ASP A 123 21.07 -14.77 3.84
N ILE A 124 20.92 -14.99 5.14
CA ILE A 124 21.24 -13.96 6.13
C ILE A 124 22.72 -13.54 6.07
N ASP A 125 23.61 -14.46 5.75
CA ASP A 125 25.04 -14.19 5.61
C ASP A 125 25.38 -13.34 4.38
N GLU A 126 24.48 -13.29 3.39
CA GLU A 126 24.58 -12.38 2.25
C GLU A 126 24.08 -10.98 2.61
N MET A 127 23.06 -10.88 3.46
CA MET A 127 22.41 -9.62 3.84
C MET A 127 23.11 -8.91 4.98
N VAL A 128 23.64 -9.65 5.95
CA VAL A 128 24.22 -9.10 7.18
C VAL A 128 25.72 -9.31 7.19
N LYS A 129 26.47 -8.22 7.31
CA LYS A 129 27.93 -8.25 7.46
C LYS A 129 28.33 -7.68 8.82
N PHE A 130 29.24 -8.34 9.52
CA PHE A 130 29.72 -7.91 10.83
C PHE A 130 31.06 -7.19 10.68
N ASN A 131 31.10 -5.91 11.10
CA ASN A 131 32.31 -5.05 11.19
C ASN A 131 32.99 -4.70 9.85
N LYS A 132 32.53 -5.21 8.72
CA LYS A 132 33.07 -4.92 7.36
C LYS A 132 32.12 -5.39 6.28
N PHE A 133 32.20 -4.80 5.11
CA PHE A 133 31.52 -5.19 3.90
C PHE A 133 32.49 -5.88 2.93
#